data_67e064d47b545046938d07893c5ac73f
#
_entry.id   67e064d47b545046938d07893c5ac73f
#
_cell.length_a   1.000
_cell.length_b   1.000
_cell.length_c   1.000
_cell.angle_alpha   90.00
_cell.angle_beta   90.00
_cell.angle_gamma   90.00
#
_symmetry.space_group_name_H-M   'P 1'
#
loop_
_entity.id
_entity.type
_entity.pdbx_description
1 polymer ?
#
loop_
_entity_poly.entity_id
_entity_poly.type
_entity_poly.pdbx_seq_one_letter_code
_entity_poly.pdbx_strand_id
1 'polypeptide(L)'
;MLSINKYIQENSIIKINEKNKYGEVFTPQSQIDIMLDTLPKHIWNNPNLKWLDPCAGIGNFPIRIILKLNETLKHCMPNNNERLTHILENMIYMVEKNPSNVEIIKSLFGKNHEINVYCHDFLTWIPPKNITFDIIIANPPYNNERRYKKKNSETLWDKFVSIIISNYLNEGNYFSSIHPPGWRKPNSKLFKKMTHYNSMLYLEMHHFSDGLNLFGAETRFDWYIIRGGKIKHDTFIKDIHGENHFIDLSTKNFIPNFLFNIIYSMETRNRDKLCDLIYDRTMFGSDKKWTNQNPSSEFKYPLIHSTPKKGVRYYYSNTLTPPVRRHTPMFGVSKVIFGEGGAHNPVIDMEGKYGMTGGAMAIRVNSEKEAKQIYYFLLSPMFKKIVDAMSVGYFRIDWRMFLYINILL
;
A
#
# COMPACT_ATOMS: atom_id res chain seq x y z
N MET A 1 -13.81 20.16 -27.28
CA MET A 1 -12.54 19.51 -26.85
C MET A 1 -11.48 20.50 -26.33
N LEU A 2 -11.16 21.58 -27.06
CA LEU A 2 -10.20 22.59 -26.58
C LEU A 2 -10.59 23.25 -25.24
N SER A 3 -11.90 23.41 -24.95
CA SER A 3 -12.40 23.98 -23.69
C SER A 3 -12.17 23.05 -22.47
N ILE A 4 -12.26 21.74 -22.63
CA ILE A 4 -12.08 20.76 -21.54
C ILE A 4 -10.62 20.66 -21.13
N ASN A 5 -9.69 20.54 -22.09
CA ASN A 5 -8.26 20.49 -21.81
C ASN A 5 -7.74 21.80 -21.18
N LYS A 6 -8.21 22.95 -21.67
CA LYS A 6 -7.88 24.27 -21.11
C LYS A 6 -8.42 24.41 -19.69
N TYR A 7 -9.66 23.99 -19.45
CA TYR A 7 -10.30 24.03 -18.15
C TYR A 7 -9.60 23.12 -17.11
N ILE A 8 -9.12 21.93 -17.52
CA ILE A 8 -8.37 21.01 -16.65
C ILE A 8 -7.03 21.66 -16.25
N GLN A 9 -6.31 22.28 -17.19
CA GLN A 9 -5.05 22.98 -16.88
C GLN A 9 -5.28 24.14 -15.91
N GLU A 10 -6.30 24.97 -16.16
CA GLU A 10 -6.61 26.14 -15.32
C GLU A 10 -7.04 25.74 -13.90
N ASN A 11 -7.83 24.66 -13.74
CA ASN A 11 -8.30 24.21 -12.42
C ASN A 11 -7.30 23.34 -11.66
N SER A 12 -6.36 22.66 -12.33
CA SER A 12 -5.24 21.97 -11.67
C SER A 12 -4.32 22.94 -10.93
N ILE A 13 -4.15 24.16 -11.45
CA ILE A 13 -3.32 25.21 -10.84
C ILE A 13 -4.00 25.83 -9.60
N ILE A 14 -5.32 26.02 -9.63
CA ILE A 14 -6.08 26.63 -8.53
C ILE A 14 -6.06 25.77 -7.27
N LYS A 15 -5.96 24.43 -7.40
CA LYS A 15 -6.07 23.47 -6.29
C LYS A 15 -4.79 23.09 -5.58
N ILE A 16 -3.63 23.61 -5.97
CA ILE A 16 -2.40 23.49 -5.15
C ILE A 16 -2.63 24.07 -3.75
N ASN A 17 -3.46 25.09 -3.62
CA ASN A 17 -3.82 25.69 -2.33
C ASN A 17 -4.88 24.91 -1.53
N GLU A 18 -5.73 24.10 -2.16
CA GLU A 18 -6.73 23.25 -1.50
C GLU A 18 -6.20 21.86 -1.11
N LYS A 19 -5.06 21.44 -1.68
CA LYS A 19 -4.36 20.20 -1.35
C LYS A 19 -4.15 20.01 0.16
N ASN A 20 -3.93 21.09 0.88
CA ASN A 20 -3.73 21.12 2.32
C ASN A 20 -5.00 20.95 3.15
N LYS A 21 -6.17 21.17 2.58
CA LYS A 21 -7.44 21.17 3.32
C LYS A 21 -8.16 19.82 3.30
N TYR A 22 -8.08 19.07 2.20
CA TYR A 22 -8.83 17.82 2.02
C TYR A 22 -7.96 16.58 1.79
N GLY A 23 -6.63 16.72 1.77
CA GLY A 23 -5.72 15.58 1.49
C GLY A 23 -5.86 15.02 0.07
N GLU A 24 -6.42 15.78 -0.85
CA GLU A 24 -6.68 15.38 -2.23
C GLU A 24 -5.36 15.24 -3.00
N VAL A 25 -5.15 14.08 -3.59
CA VAL A 25 -4.01 13.77 -4.46
C VAL A 25 -4.54 13.58 -5.87
N PHE A 26 -4.19 14.50 -6.79
CA PHE A 26 -4.61 14.40 -8.18
C PHE A 26 -3.68 13.50 -8.97
N THR A 27 -4.25 12.54 -9.69
CA THR A 27 -3.51 11.70 -10.63
C THR A 27 -3.26 12.50 -11.91
N PRO A 28 -2.01 12.64 -12.39
CA PRO A 28 -1.71 13.28 -13.65
C PRO A 28 -2.39 12.57 -14.83
N GLN A 29 -2.75 13.31 -15.87
CA GLN A 29 -3.43 12.75 -17.05
C GLN A 29 -2.64 11.62 -17.72
N SER A 30 -1.32 11.78 -17.83
CA SER A 30 -0.44 10.75 -18.38
C SER A 30 -0.53 9.43 -17.62
N GLN A 31 -0.61 9.47 -16.30
CA GLN A 31 -0.76 8.28 -15.47
C GLN A 31 -2.16 7.66 -15.64
N ILE A 32 -3.20 8.50 -15.73
CA ILE A 32 -4.56 8.01 -16.00
C ILE A 32 -4.60 7.30 -17.34
N ASP A 33 -4.00 7.88 -18.38
CA ASP A 33 -3.98 7.28 -19.72
C ASP A 33 -3.28 5.91 -19.73
N ILE A 34 -2.14 5.77 -19.04
CA ILE A 34 -1.44 4.48 -18.87
C ILE A 34 -2.36 3.46 -18.20
N MET A 35 -3.05 3.82 -17.12
CA MET A 35 -3.99 2.93 -16.42
C MET A 35 -5.15 2.51 -17.31
N LEU A 36 -5.71 3.44 -18.08
CA LEU A 36 -6.82 3.18 -19.00
C LEU A 36 -6.40 2.35 -20.22
N ASP A 37 -5.20 2.57 -20.76
CA ASP A 37 -4.69 1.84 -21.93
C ASP A 37 -4.30 0.39 -21.59
N THR A 38 -4.01 0.11 -20.32
CA THR A 38 -3.72 -1.24 -19.83
C THR A 38 -4.98 -2.09 -19.62
N LEU A 39 -6.15 -1.47 -19.49
CA LEU A 39 -7.42 -2.20 -19.39
C LEU A 39 -7.72 -3.00 -20.68
N PRO A 40 -8.45 -4.12 -20.58
CA PRO A 40 -8.78 -4.97 -21.75
C PRO A 40 -9.47 -4.21 -22.87
N LYS A 41 -9.02 -4.40 -24.12
CA LYS A 41 -9.53 -3.64 -25.27
C LYS A 41 -11.03 -3.79 -25.51
N HIS A 42 -11.60 -4.96 -25.22
CA HIS A 42 -13.02 -5.25 -25.49
C HIS A 42 -14.00 -4.37 -24.68
N ILE A 43 -13.60 -3.87 -23.51
CA ILE A 43 -14.48 -3.04 -22.67
C ILE A 43 -14.76 -1.67 -23.31
N TRP A 44 -13.87 -1.19 -24.15
CA TRP A 44 -13.98 0.13 -24.77
C TRP A 44 -15.00 0.18 -25.93
N ASN A 45 -15.36 -0.98 -26.44
CA ASN A 45 -16.25 -1.11 -27.60
C ASN A 45 -17.67 -1.55 -27.21
N ASN A 46 -17.99 -1.64 -25.93
CA ASN A 46 -19.29 -2.06 -25.43
C ASN A 46 -20.05 -0.88 -24.79
N PRO A 47 -21.11 -0.36 -25.42
CA PRO A 47 -21.87 0.79 -24.91
C PRO A 47 -22.75 0.46 -23.69
N ASN A 48 -22.89 -0.80 -23.31
CA ASN A 48 -23.74 -1.20 -22.19
C ASN A 48 -23.01 -1.25 -20.85
N LEU A 49 -21.67 -1.10 -20.84
CA LEU A 49 -20.86 -1.19 -19.62
C LEU A 49 -20.98 0.07 -18.77
N LYS A 50 -21.08 -0.13 -17.47
CA LYS A 50 -21.15 0.94 -16.47
C LYS A 50 -19.82 1.11 -15.74
N TRP A 51 -19.36 2.33 -15.69
CA TRP A 51 -18.10 2.76 -15.07
C TRP A 51 -18.38 3.51 -13.78
N LEU A 52 -17.66 3.18 -12.70
CA LEU A 52 -17.73 3.88 -11.43
C LEU A 52 -16.38 4.50 -11.06
N ASP A 53 -16.40 5.78 -10.77
CA ASP A 53 -15.35 6.46 -9.99
C ASP A 53 -15.90 6.78 -8.59
N PRO A 54 -15.46 6.06 -7.55
CA PRO A 54 -15.99 6.21 -6.18
C PRO A 54 -15.41 7.42 -5.43
N CYS A 55 -14.49 8.16 -6.02
CA CYS A 55 -13.83 9.33 -5.43
C CYS A 55 -13.37 10.30 -6.51
N ALA A 56 -14.33 10.77 -7.30
CA ALA A 56 -14.10 11.41 -8.59
C ALA A 56 -13.30 12.72 -8.53
N GLY A 57 -13.15 13.35 -7.36
CA GLY A 57 -12.48 14.62 -7.21
C GLY A 57 -13.11 15.67 -8.14
N ILE A 58 -12.32 16.28 -9.01
CA ILE A 58 -12.81 17.22 -10.04
C ILE A 58 -13.13 16.53 -11.38
N GLY A 59 -13.14 15.19 -11.41
CA GLY A 59 -13.50 14.42 -12.60
C GLY A 59 -12.35 14.04 -13.52
N ASN A 60 -11.11 13.98 -13.06
CA ASN A 60 -9.94 13.67 -13.89
C ASN A 60 -10.04 12.31 -14.59
N PHE A 61 -10.38 11.24 -13.87
CA PHE A 61 -10.60 9.91 -14.45
C PHE A 61 -11.84 9.89 -15.37
N PRO A 62 -13.03 10.34 -14.94
CA PRO A 62 -14.20 10.42 -15.78
C PRO A 62 -13.97 11.13 -17.11
N ILE A 63 -13.26 12.29 -17.10
CA ILE A 63 -12.95 13.02 -18.35
C ILE A 63 -12.19 12.15 -19.35
N ARG A 64 -11.13 11.45 -18.89
CA ARG A 64 -10.31 10.62 -19.78
C ARG A 64 -11.09 9.40 -20.27
N ILE A 65 -11.92 8.80 -19.41
CA ILE A 65 -12.82 7.69 -19.80
C ILE A 65 -13.82 8.15 -20.87
N ILE A 66 -14.48 9.29 -20.66
CA ILE A 66 -15.46 9.85 -21.60
C ILE A 66 -14.81 10.12 -22.98
N LEU A 67 -13.63 10.74 -23.00
CA LEU A 67 -12.90 11.02 -24.23
C LEU A 67 -12.58 9.73 -25.00
N LYS A 68 -12.11 8.71 -24.30
CA LYS A 68 -11.75 7.41 -24.90
C LYS A 68 -12.99 6.65 -25.39
N LEU A 69 -14.06 6.58 -24.60
CA LEU A 69 -15.32 5.97 -25.01
C LEU A 69 -15.94 6.70 -26.20
N ASN A 70 -15.90 8.05 -26.20
CA ASN A 70 -16.41 8.84 -27.32
C ASN A 70 -15.67 8.56 -28.63
N GLU A 71 -14.42 8.18 -28.56
CA GLU A 71 -13.63 7.77 -29.73
C GLU A 71 -13.94 6.34 -30.15
N THR A 72 -13.91 5.42 -29.20
CA THR A 72 -14.03 3.97 -29.51
C THR A 72 -15.44 3.53 -29.86
N LEU A 73 -16.49 4.18 -29.35
CA LEU A 73 -17.88 3.84 -29.65
C LEU A 73 -18.40 4.45 -30.96
N LYS A 74 -17.62 5.16 -31.76
CA LYS A 74 -18.03 5.71 -33.07
C LYS A 74 -18.55 4.67 -34.02
N HIS A 75 -18.04 3.45 -33.94
CA HIS A 75 -18.42 2.36 -34.83
C HIS A 75 -19.85 1.86 -34.59
N CYS A 76 -20.36 1.90 -33.37
CA CYS A 76 -21.72 1.45 -33.03
C CYS A 76 -22.67 2.63 -32.75
N MET A 77 -22.17 3.82 -32.46
CA MET A 77 -22.93 5.05 -32.21
C MET A 77 -22.34 6.21 -33.03
N PRO A 78 -22.61 6.32 -34.33
CA PRO A 78 -21.99 7.31 -35.25
C PRO A 78 -22.30 8.77 -34.88
N ASN A 79 -23.54 9.04 -34.42
CA ASN A 79 -23.94 10.39 -34.03
C ASN A 79 -23.22 10.84 -32.77
N ASN A 80 -22.43 11.90 -32.88
CA ASN A 80 -21.60 12.38 -31.78
C ASN A 80 -22.41 12.86 -30.56
N ASN A 81 -23.54 13.54 -30.79
CA ASN A 81 -24.36 14.05 -29.70
C ASN A 81 -25.06 12.93 -28.93
N GLU A 82 -25.67 12.00 -29.64
CA GLU A 82 -26.32 10.82 -29.05
C GLU A 82 -25.31 9.96 -28.30
N ARG A 83 -24.13 9.74 -28.86
CA ARG A 83 -23.06 8.98 -28.24
C ARG A 83 -22.57 9.66 -26.94
N LEU A 84 -22.34 10.96 -26.96
CA LEU A 84 -21.90 11.70 -25.77
C LEU A 84 -22.98 11.70 -24.69
N THR A 85 -24.25 11.92 -25.06
CA THR A 85 -25.38 11.81 -24.14
C THR A 85 -25.45 10.43 -23.51
N HIS A 86 -25.34 9.37 -24.33
CA HIS A 86 -25.38 7.99 -23.85
C HIS A 86 -24.24 7.71 -22.85
N ILE A 87 -23.00 8.13 -23.15
CA ILE A 87 -21.84 7.96 -22.27
C ILE A 87 -22.09 8.65 -20.94
N LEU A 88 -22.50 9.92 -20.94
CA LEU A 88 -22.67 10.73 -19.76
C LEU A 88 -23.81 10.29 -18.86
N GLU A 89 -24.95 9.90 -19.46
CA GLU A 89 -26.17 9.62 -18.72
C GLU A 89 -26.34 8.13 -18.36
N ASN A 90 -25.72 7.21 -19.14
CA ASN A 90 -25.94 5.77 -18.94
C ASN A 90 -24.68 4.98 -18.57
N MET A 91 -23.49 5.46 -18.91
CA MET A 91 -22.26 4.70 -18.70
C MET A 91 -21.43 5.17 -17.50
N ILE A 92 -21.36 6.48 -17.21
CA ILE A 92 -20.45 7.04 -16.21
C ILE A 92 -21.18 7.37 -14.93
N TYR A 93 -20.66 6.85 -13.80
CA TYR A 93 -21.16 7.09 -12.45
C TYR A 93 -20.01 7.63 -11.57
N MET A 94 -20.27 8.67 -10.82
CA MET A 94 -19.30 9.39 -10.02
C MET A 94 -19.81 9.60 -8.61
N VAL A 95 -18.99 9.28 -7.60
CA VAL A 95 -19.26 9.63 -6.20
C VAL A 95 -18.16 10.57 -5.73
N GLU A 96 -18.55 11.71 -5.16
CA GLU A 96 -17.61 12.70 -4.64
C GLU A 96 -18.20 13.30 -3.36
N LYS A 97 -17.36 13.37 -2.32
CA LYS A 97 -17.78 13.87 -1.01
C LYS A 97 -17.79 15.40 -0.91
N ASN A 98 -16.89 16.04 -1.65
CA ASN A 98 -16.74 17.50 -1.62
C ASN A 98 -17.75 18.17 -2.55
N PRO A 99 -18.74 18.96 -2.02
CA PRO A 99 -19.74 19.62 -2.87
C PRO A 99 -19.14 20.55 -3.92
N SER A 100 -18.04 21.22 -3.61
CA SER A 100 -17.37 22.13 -4.56
C SER A 100 -16.83 21.36 -5.77
N ASN A 101 -16.33 20.13 -5.59
CA ASN A 101 -15.90 19.28 -6.68
C ASN A 101 -17.07 18.78 -7.52
N VAL A 102 -18.17 18.45 -6.87
CA VAL A 102 -19.42 18.05 -7.55
C VAL A 102 -19.93 19.19 -8.45
N GLU A 103 -19.92 20.43 -7.98
CA GLU A 103 -20.32 21.58 -8.80
C GLU A 103 -19.37 21.81 -10.00
N ILE A 104 -18.08 21.51 -9.84
CA ILE A 104 -17.13 21.53 -10.95
C ILE A 104 -17.51 20.47 -11.99
N ILE A 105 -17.78 19.23 -11.58
CA ILE A 105 -18.19 18.14 -12.47
C ILE A 105 -19.48 18.50 -13.20
N LYS A 106 -20.49 19.03 -12.49
CA LYS A 106 -21.75 19.48 -13.08
C LYS A 106 -21.56 20.61 -14.07
N SER A 107 -20.68 21.55 -13.79
CA SER A 107 -20.38 22.64 -14.73
C SER A 107 -19.71 22.15 -16.01
N LEU A 108 -18.94 21.07 -15.94
CA LEU A 108 -18.25 20.47 -17.10
C LEU A 108 -19.19 19.68 -17.98
N PHE A 109 -20.06 18.87 -17.40
CA PHE A 109 -20.83 17.88 -18.11
C PHE A 109 -22.36 18.05 -18.02
N GLY A 110 -22.84 18.69 -16.96
CA GLY A 110 -24.27 18.71 -16.62
C GLY A 110 -25.12 19.79 -17.30
N LYS A 111 -24.53 20.71 -18.12
CA LYS A 111 -25.30 21.82 -18.72
C LYS A 111 -26.46 21.35 -19.61
N ASN A 112 -26.26 20.21 -20.31
CA ASN A 112 -27.22 19.67 -21.28
C ASN A 112 -27.47 18.17 -21.09
N HIS A 113 -27.00 17.58 -19.96
CA HIS A 113 -27.04 16.16 -19.72
C HIS A 113 -27.42 15.84 -18.26
N GLU A 114 -28.17 14.76 -18.04
CA GLU A 114 -28.47 14.21 -16.72
C GLU A 114 -27.35 13.27 -16.29
N ILE A 115 -26.28 13.82 -15.71
CA ILE A 115 -25.09 13.07 -15.30
C ILE A 115 -25.30 12.35 -13.98
N ASN A 116 -24.73 11.14 -13.83
CA ASN A 116 -24.78 10.37 -12.61
C ASN A 116 -23.66 10.79 -11.64
N VAL A 117 -23.78 11.94 -11.00
CA VAL A 117 -22.86 12.41 -9.97
C VAL A 117 -23.56 12.52 -8.61
N TYR A 118 -22.99 11.85 -7.60
CA TYR A 118 -23.54 11.76 -6.25
C TYR A 118 -22.66 12.48 -5.26
N CYS A 119 -23.19 13.55 -4.63
CA CYS A 119 -22.49 14.25 -3.54
C CYS A 119 -22.65 13.44 -2.25
N HIS A 120 -21.76 12.47 -2.03
CA HIS A 120 -21.88 11.53 -0.91
C HIS A 120 -20.51 10.96 -0.49
N ASP A 121 -20.42 10.52 0.77
CA ASP A 121 -19.26 9.73 1.24
C ASP A 121 -19.40 8.28 0.72
N PHE A 122 -18.49 7.88 -0.16
CA PHE A 122 -18.52 6.54 -0.76
C PHE A 122 -18.52 5.40 0.26
N LEU A 123 -17.90 5.59 1.43
CA LEU A 123 -17.86 4.55 2.47
C LEU A 123 -19.24 4.19 3.02
N THR A 124 -20.24 5.07 2.82
CA THR A 124 -21.64 4.87 3.23
C THR A 124 -22.63 4.98 2.07
N TRP A 125 -22.12 5.22 0.85
CA TRP A 125 -22.97 5.36 -0.33
C TRP A 125 -23.55 4.02 -0.75
N ILE A 126 -24.81 4.05 -1.19
CA ILE A 126 -25.54 2.92 -1.76
C ILE A 126 -25.95 3.33 -3.17
N PRO A 127 -25.60 2.54 -4.21
CA PRO A 127 -26.00 2.84 -5.58
C PRO A 127 -27.52 2.79 -5.75
N PRO A 128 -28.06 3.47 -6.76
CA PRO A 128 -29.46 3.32 -7.12
C PRO A 128 -29.84 1.85 -7.36
N LYS A 129 -31.10 1.48 -7.10
CA LYS A 129 -31.57 0.10 -7.25
C LYS A 129 -31.25 -0.45 -8.64
N ASN A 130 -30.81 -1.70 -8.69
CA ASN A 130 -30.52 -2.45 -9.91
C ASN A 130 -29.31 -1.94 -10.75
N ILE A 131 -28.47 -1.08 -10.18
CA ILE A 131 -27.23 -0.66 -10.84
C ILE A 131 -26.06 -1.48 -10.30
N THR A 132 -25.37 -2.14 -11.21
CA THR A 132 -24.07 -2.80 -11.00
C THR A 132 -23.03 -2.16 -11.90
N PHE A 133 -21.77 -2.25 -11.52
CA PHE A 133 -20.67 -1.63 -12.25
C PHE A 133 -19.78 -2.70 -12.85
N ASP A 134 -19.43 -2.51 -14.12
CA ASP A 134 -18.56 -3.44 -14.88
C ASP A 134 -17.09 -3.05 -14.71
N ILE A 135 -16.80 -1.74 -14.65
CA ILE A 135 -15.47 -1.21 -14.46
C ILE A 135 -15.49 -0.18 -13.34
N ILE A 136 -14.59 -0.37 -12.36
CA ILE A 136 -14.38 0.56 -11.26
C ILE A 136 -12.96 1.08 -11.36
N ILE A 137 -12.80 2.40 -11.29
CA ILE A 137 -11.48 3.04 -11.31
C ILE A 137 -11.38 4.05 -10.18
N ALA A 138 -10.26 4.04 -9.44
CA ALA A 138 -10.16 4.84 -8.24
C ALA A 138 -8.74 5.33 -7.93
N ASN A 139 -8.65 6.58 -7.48
CA ASN A 139 -7.54 7.07 -6.65
C ASN A 139 -8.11 7.49 -5.29
N PRO A 140 -8.29 6.55 -4.35
CA PRO A 140 -8.93 6.83 -3.07
C PRO A 140 -8.07 7.76 -2.20
N PRO A 141 -8.69 8.54 -1.29
CA PRO A 141 -7.94 9.37 -0.35
C PRO A 141 -7.06 8.51 0.55
N TYR A 142 -5.77 8.86 0.71
CA TYR A 142 -4.80 8.03 1.42
C TYR A 142 -4.98 8.07 2.93
N ASN A 143 -5.37 9.21 3.49
CA ASN A 143 -5.47 9.43 4.93
C ASN A 143 -6.74 10.21 5.30
N ASN A 144 -7.21 10.04 6.54
CA ASN A 144 -8.32 10.80 7.07
C ASN A 144 -7.90 12.26 7.38
N GLU A 145 -8.74 13.25 7.07
CA GLU A 145 -8.54 14.69 7.27
C GLU A 145 -8.19 15.09 8.72
N ARG A 146 -8.52 14.26 9.72
CA ARG A 146 -8.27 14.52 11.14
C ARG A 146 -6.81 14.34 11.60
N ARG A 147 -5.87 14.20 10.67
CA ARG A 147 -4.46 13.84 10.95
C ARG A 147 -3.70 14.87 11.79
N TYR A 148 -4.08 16.13 11.77
CA TYR A 148 -3.35 17.18 12.50
C TYR A 148 -3.52 17.19 14.02
N LYS A 149 -4.41 16.36 14.59
CA LYS A 149 -4.73 16.38 16.03
C LYS A 149 -4.67 15.02 16.77
N LYS A 150 -4.43 13.86 16.13
CA LYS A 150 -4.37 12.56 16.82
C LYS A 150 -3.18 11.71 16.35
N LYS A 151 -2.47 11.09 17.32
CA LYS A 151 -1.30 10.20 17.13
C LYS A 151 -1.55 8.94 16.27
N ASN A 152 -2.78 8.56 15.98
CA ASN A 152 -3.14 7.39 15.16
C ASN A 152 -3.98 7.85 13.98
N SER A 153 -3.35 8.06 12.81
CA SER A 153 -4.06 8.30 11.56
C SER A 153 -4.56 6.96 11.00
N GLU A 154 -5.87 6.81 10.90
CA GLU A 154 -6.47 5.74 10.11
C GLU A 154 -6.22 5.97 8.62
N THR A 155 -5.76 4.95 7.93
CA THR A 155 -5.69 4.94 6.46
C THR A 155 -7.12 4.83 5.92
N LEU A 156 -7.40 5.49 4.79
CA LEU A 156 -8.72 5.43 4.15
C LEU A 156 -8.72 4.55 2.90
N TRP A 157 -7.65 4.58 2.12
CA TRP A 157 -7.57 3.83 0.87
C TRP A 157 -7.88 2.33 1.04
N ASP A 158 -7.45 1.72 2.14
CA ASP A 158 -7.69 0.30 2.44
C ASP A 158 -9.18 0.00 2.69
N LYS A 159 -9.92 0.95 3.28
CA LYS A 159 -11.38 0.86 3.45
C LYS A 159 -12.10 0.94 2.11
N PHE A 160 -11.70 1.91 1.25
CA PHE A 160 -12.24 2.03 -0.10
C PHE A 160 -12.03 0.74 -0.91
N VAL A 161 -10.80 0.25 -0.99
CA VAL A 161 -10.46 -0.98 -1.71
C VAL A 161 -11.23 -2.18 -1.14
N SER A 162 -11.33 -2.29 0.19
CA SER A 162 -12.08 -3.39 0.84
C SER A 162 -13.57 -3.36 0.48
N ILE A 163 -14.20 -2.18 0.48
CA ILE A 163 -15.62 -2.01 0.14
C ILE A 163 -15.84 -2.29 -1.34
N ILE A 164 -15.00 -1.75 -2.23
CA ILE A 164 -15.09 -1.99 -3.67
C ILE A 164 -15.06 -3.48 -3.97
N ILE A 165 -14.05 -4.20 -3.45
CA ILE A 165 -13.90 -5.63 -3.71
C ILE A 165 -15.04 -6.45 -3.11
N SER A 166 -15.55 -6.06 -1.93
CA SER A 166 -16.55 -6.87 -1.24
C SER A 166 -17.99 -6.61 -1.71
N ASN A 167 -18.30 -5.40 -2.20
CA ASN A 167 -19.68 -4.98 -2.46
C ASN A 167 -19.96 -4.64 -3.93
N TYR A 168 -18.93 -4.32 -4.71
CA TYR A 168 -19.11 -3.77 -6.07
C TYR A 168 -18.39 -4.55 -7.15
N LEU A 169 -17.31 -5.31 -6.85
CA LEU A 169 -16.56 -6.08 -7.83
C LEU A 169 -17.21 -7.44 -8.04
N ASN A 170 -18.05 -7.55 -9.05
CA ASN A 170 -18.68 -8.81 -9.45
C ASN A 170 -17.73 -9.67 -10.30
N GLU A 171 -18.06 -10.96 -10.44
CA GLU A 171 -17.30 -11.88 -11.27
C GLU A 171 -17.26 -11.40 -12.73
N GLY A 172 -16.08 -11.38 -13.31
CA GLY A 172 -15.85 -10.92 -14.69
C GLY A 172 -15.57 -9.42 -14.84
N ASN A 173 -15.93 -8.60 -13.85
CA ASN A 173 -15.79 -7.15 -13.87
C ASN A 173 -14.38 -6.70 -13.49
N TYR A 174 -14.03 -5.44 -13.74
CA TYR A 174 -12.67 -4.94 -13.55
C TYR A 174 -12.59 -3.83 -12.50
N PHE A 175 -11.54 -3.86 -11.72
CA PHE A 175 -11.19 -2.81 -10.78
C PHE A 175 -9.74 -2.39 -10.99
N SER A 176 -9.51 -1.09 -11.25
CA SER A 176 -8.19 -0.49 -11.30
C SER A 176 -8.06 0.60 -10.26
N SER A 177 -6.96 0.62 -9.53
CA SER A 177 -6.73 1.63 -8.50
C SER A 177 -5.25 1.96 -8.33
N ILE A 178 -4.99 3.18 -7.83
CA ILE A 178 -3.67 3.69 -7.49
C ILE A 178 -3.66 4.15 -6.03
N HIS A 179 -2.77 3.59 -5.20
CA HIS A 179 -2.67 3.93 -3.79
C HIS A 179 -1.39 3.37 -3.14
N PRO A 180 -1.08 3.69 -1.85
CA PRO A 180 0.10 3.18 -1.16
C PRO A 180 0.18 1.66 -1.09
N PRO A 181 1.41 1.07 -1.11
CA PRO A 181 1.65 -0.36 -1.30
C PRO A 181 1.40 -1.23 -0.06
N GLY A 182 0.87 -0.70 1.03
CA GLY A 182 0.72 -1.40 2.31
C GLY A 182 -0.02 -2.74 2.27
N TRP A 183 -0.83 -2.97 1.24
CA TRP A 183 -1.57 -4.20 1.00
C TRP A 183 -0.69 -5.40 0.62
N ARG A 184 0.51 -5.17 0.08
CA ARG A 184 1.47 -6.22 -0.33
C ARG A 184 2.22 -6.88 0.83
N LYS A 185 2.14 -6.30 2.02
CA LYS A 185 2.86 -6.79 3.21
C LYS A 185 2.35 -8.16 3.67
N PRO A 186 3.22 -8.97 4.28
CA PRO A 186 2.78 -10.18 4.96
C PRO A 186 1.62 -9.90 5.94
N ASN A 187 0.66 -10.83 6.01
CA ASN A 187 -0.53 -10.72 6.87
C ASN A 187 -1.51 -9.57 6.52
N SER A 188 -1.40 -8.95 5.38
CA SER A 188 -2.40 -7.97 4.93
C SER A 188 -3.75 -8.65 4.66
N LYS A 189 -4.82 -8.12 5.25
CA LYS A 189 -6.18 -8.63 5.00
C LYS A 189 -6.63 -8.42 3.55
N LEU A 190 -6.14 -7.34 2.91
CA LEU A 190 -6.45 -7.03 1.52
C LEU A 190 -5.72 -7.95 0.55
N PHE A 191 -4.50 -8.41 0.89
CA PHE A 191 -3.71 -9.25 0.00
C PHE A 191 -4.50 -10.43 -0.54
N LYS A 192 -5.10 -11.23 0.36
CA LYS A 192 -5.91 -12.40 -0.04
C LYS A 192 -7.16 -12.02 -0.83
N LYS A 193 -7.83 -10.92 -0.48
CA LYS A 193 -8.99 -10.44 -1.23
C LYS A 193 -8.62 -10.11 -2.67
N MET A 194 -7.45 -9.49 -2.88
CA MET A 194 -6.99 -9.01 -4.19
C MET A 194 -6.39 -10.11 -5.05
N THR A 195 -5.76 -11.14 -4.46
CA THR A 195 -4.94 -12.12 -5.19
C THR A 195 -5.42 -13.57 -5.07
N HIS A 196 -6.18 -13.93 -4.01
CA HIS A 196 -6.64 -15.31 -3.79
C HIS A 196 -8.11 -15.51 -4.15
N TYR A 197 -8.95 -14.49 -3.88
CA TYR A 197 -10.38 -14.55 -4.18
C TYR A 197 -10.75 -13.88 -5.49
N ASN A 198 -9.90 -13.00 -5.97
CA ASN A 198 -9.98 -12.33 -7.26
C ASN A 198 -8.69 -12.54 -8.05
N SER A 199 -8.68 -12.13 -9.30
CA SER A 199 -7.55 -12.30 -10.21
C SER A 199 -6.87 -10.98 -10.47
N MET A 200 -5.69 -10.77 -9.89
CA MET A 200 -4.87 -9.61 -10.21
C MET A 200 -4.18 -9.83 -11.55
N LEU A 201 -4.58 -9.09 -12.58
CA LEU A 201 -4.06 -9.25 -13.94
C LEU A 201 -2.75 -8.48 -14.16
N TYR A 202 -2.66 -7.29 -13.56
CA TYR A 202 -1.56 -6.35 -13.73
C TYR A 202 -1.22 -5.68 -12.41
N LEU A 203 0.07 -5.46 -12.15
CA LEU A 203 0.59 -4.70 -11.03
C LEU A 203 1.82 -3.91 -11.46
N GLU A 204 1.82 -2.59 -11.26
CA GLU A 204 3.01 -1.76 -11.42
C GLU A 204 3.35 -1.09 -10.10
N MET A 205 4.62 -1.21 -9.71
CA MET A 205 5.14 -0.71 -8.45
C MET A 205 6.04 0.48 -8.68
N HIS A 206 5.90 1.51 -7.85
CA HIS A 206 6.62 2.76 -8.00
C HIS A 206 7.47 3.10 -6.78
N HIS A 207 8.64 3.65 -7.05
CA HIS A 207 9.58 4.10 -6.03
C HIS A 207 9.16 5.46 -5.42
N PHE A 208 9.81 5.88 -4.33
CA PHE A 208 9.57 7.18 -3.68
C PHE A 208 9.78 8.37 -4.62
N SER A 209 10.77 8.29 -5.53
CA SER A 209 11.05 9.30 -6.55
C SER A 209 9.87 9.52 -7.48
N ASP A 210 9.16 8.44 -7.83
CA ASP A 210 8.01 8.52 -8.73
C ASP A 210 6.83 9.19 -8.04
N GLY A 211 6.63 8.90 -6.74
CA GLY A 211 5.64 9.58 -5.94
C GLY A 211 5.93 11.07 -5.78
N LEU A 212 7.20 11.43 -5.61
CA LEU A 212 7.61 12.84 -5.58
C LEU A 212 7.31 13.54 -6.92
N ASN A 213 7.65 12.91 -8.03
CA ASN A 213 7.44 13.44 -9.37
C ASN A 213 5.96 13.56 -9.75
N LEU A 214 5.15 12.54 -9.43
CA LEU A 214 3.74 12.48 -9.82
C LEU A 214 2.81 13.23 -8.86
N PHE A 215 3.08 13.15 -7.56
CA PHE A 215 2.18 13.65 -6.53
C PHE A 215 2.78 14.77 -5.66
N GLY A 216 4.07 15.10 -5.86
CA GLY A 216 4.80 16.05 -5.02
C GLY A 216 4.98 15.57 -3.57
N ALA A 217 5.00 14.26 -3.33
CA ALA A 217 5.19 13.65 -2.02
C ALA A 217 6.08 12.41 -2.13
N GLU A 218 7.10 12.31 -1.27
CA GLU A 218 7.94 11.11 -1.16
C GLU A 218 7.12 9.93 -0.64
N THR A 219 6.39 9.26 -1.52
CA THR A 219 5.59 8.08 -1.18
C THR A 219 5.74 7.02 -2.25
N ARG A 220 5.86 5.78 -1.85
CA ARG A 220 5.68 4.64 -2.77
C ARG A 220 4.20 4.47 -3.04
N PHE A 221 3.89 4.07 -4.25
CA PHE A 221 2.54 3.69 -4.64
C PHE A 221 2.57 2.52 -5.61
N ASP A 222 1.47 1.82 -5.69
CA ASP A 222 1.19 0.81 -6.69
C ASP A 222 -0.05 1.22 -7.47
N TRP A 223 -0.13 0.79 -8.73
CA TRP A 223 -1.41 0.71 -9.41
C TRP A 223 -1.57 -0.67 -10.05
N TYR A 224 -2.81 -1.10 -10.22
CA TYR A 224 -3.09 -2.47 -10.61
C TYR A 224 -4.45 -2.59 -11.32
N ILE A 225 -4.65 -3.76 -11.95
CA ILE A 225 -5.92 -4.19 -12.49
C ILE A 225 -6.29 -5.54 -11.86
N ILE A 226 -7.47 -5.61 -11.25
CA ILE A 226 -8.07 -6.83 -10.73
C ILE A 226 -9.30 -7.16 -11.55
N ARG A 227 -9.47 -8.43 -11.90
CA ARG A 227 -10.71 -8.99 -12.42
C ARG A 227 -11.44 -9.71 -11.27
N GLY A 228 -12.73 -9.45 -11.12
CA GLY A 228 -13.59 -10.14 -10.16
C GLY A 228 -13.70 -11.63 -10.47
N GLY A 229 -13.68 -12.43 -9.40
CA GLY A 229 -13.63 -13.89 -9.51
C GLY A 229 -12.23 -14.42 -9.83
N LYS A 230 -12.06 -15.72 -9.61
CA LYS A 230 -10.76 -16.39 -9.76
C LYS A 230 -10.63 -17.06 -11.13
N ILE A 231 -9.58 -16.74 -11.85
CA ILE A 231 -9.11 -17.48 -13.02
C ILE A 231 -7.67 -17.95 -12.79
N LYS A 232 -7.27 -19.04 -13.44
CA LYS A 232 -5.87 -19.50 -13.43
C LYS A 232 -5.06 -18.63 -14.39
N HIS A 233 -4.11 -17.86 -13.84
CA HIS A 233 -3.22 -16.99 -14.62
C HIS A 233 -2.03 -16.56 -13.77
N ASP A 234 -0.99 -16.08 -14.44
CA ASP A 234 0.11 -15.34 -13.81
C ASP A 234 -0.19 -13.85 -13.88
N THR A 235 0.05 -13.14 -12.79
CA THR A 235 -0.01 -11.68 -12.75
C THR A 235 1.20 -11.11 -13.47
N PHE A 236 0.98 -10.20 -14.43
CA PHE A 236 2.06 -9.37 -14.96
C PHE A 236 2.44 -8.32 -13.91
N ILE A 237 3.70 -8.31 -13.50
CA ILE A 237 4.23 -7.38 -12.50
C ILE A 237 5.38 -6.60 -13.10
N LYS A 238 5.29 -5.27 -13.04
CA LYS A 238 6.42 -4.37 -13.28
C LYS A 238 6.91 -3.87 -11.93
N ASP A 239 8.13 -4.22 -11.58
CA ASP A 239 8.71 -3.92 -10.27
C ASP A 239 9.21 -2.47 -10.15
N ILE A 240 9.72 -2.09 -8.96
CA ILE A 240 10.21 -0.71 -8.71
C ILE A 240 11.43 -0.30 -9.55
N HIS A 241 12.08 -1.24 -10.23
CA HIS A 241 13.21 -0.99 -11.15
C HIS A 241 12.77 -1.03 -12.61
N GLY A 242 11.46 -1.27 -12.86
CA GLY A 242 10.88 -1.38 -14.20
C GLY A 242 11.07 -2.76 -14.85
N GLU A 243 11.55 -3.76 -14.11
CA GLU A 243 11.68 -5.13 -14.59
C GLU A 243 10.32 -5.86 -14.60
N ASN A 244 10.11 -6.69 -15.62
CA ASN A 244 8.85 -7.40 -15.84
C ASN A 244 8.91 -8.84 -15.31
N HIS A 245 7.86 -9.24 -14.60
CA HIS A 245 7.73 -10.57 -14.02
C HIS A 245 6.34 -11.14 -14.28
N PHE A 246 6.23 -12.49 -14.34
CA PHE A 246 4.96 -13.22 -14.41
C PHE A 246 4.91 -14.17 -13.21
N ILE A 247 3.94 -13.96 -12.30
CA ILE A 247 3.92 -14.66 -11.01
C ILE A 247 2.48 -15.05 -10.67
N ASP A 248 2.25 -16.33 -10.35
CA ASP A 248 0.99 -16.77 -9.74
C ASP A 248 0.92 -16.27 -8.28
N LEU A 249 0.26 -15.13 -8.10
CA LEU A 249 0.08 -14.51 -6.78
C LEU A 249 -0.91 -15.27 -5.88
N SER A 250 -1.71 -16.17 -6.42
CA SER A 250 -2.66 -16.97 -5.64
C SER A 250 -1.98 -17.95 -4.69
N THR A 251 -0.71 -18.23 -4.91
CA THR A 251 0.13 -19.13 -4.08
C THR A 251 1.00 -18.39 -3.05
N LYS A 252 1.04 -17.06 -3.12
CA LYS A 252 1.95 -16.22 -2.31
C LYS A 252 1.27 -15.64 -1.08
N ASN A 253 2.06 -15.19 -0.10
CA ASN A 253 1.58 -14.56 1.12
C ASN A 253 1.86 -13.05 1.19
N PHE A 254 2.69 -12.55 0.27
CA PHE A 254 3.12 -11.15 0.15
C PHE A 254 3.76 -10.92 -1.21
N ILE A 255 4.04 -9.65 -1.56
CA ILE A 255 4.75 -9.28 -2.79
C ILE A 255 5.93 -8.39 -2.43
N PRO A 256 7.19 -8.81 -2.66
CA PRO A 256 8.36 -7.96 -2.47
C PRO A 256 8.41 -6.85 -3.55
N ASN A 257 9.26 -5.84 -3.34
CA ASN A 257 9.44 -4.75 -4.30
C ASN A 257 10.24 -5.18 -5.56
N PHE A 258 11.09 -6.20 -5.41
CA PHE A 258 11.99 -6.79 -6.43
C PHE A 258 12.61 -8.07 -5.84
N LEU A 259 13.57 -8.74 -6.52
CA LEU A 259 14.22 -9.98 -6.11
C LEU A 259 13.24 -11.17 -5.92
N PHE A 260 12.18 -11.23 -6.71
CA PHE A 260 11.12 -12.23 -6.56
C PHE A 260 11.63 -13.66 -6.43
N ASN A 261 12.51 -14.11 -7.35
CA ASN A 261 13.03 -15.48 -7.36
C ASN A 261 13.80 -15.81 -6.07
N ILE A 262 14.63 -14.88 -5.59
CA ILE A 262 15.42 -15.05 -4.36
C ILE A 262 14.49 -15.08 -3.15
N ILE A 263 13.62 -14.09 -3.03
CA ILE A 263 12.70 -13.98 -1.87
C ILE A 263 11.76 -15.18 -1.80
N TYR A 264 11.19 -15.61 -2.92
CA TYR A 264 10.28 -16.75 -2.94
C TYR A 264 10.97 -18.10 -2.80
N SER A 265 12.27 -18.23 -3.17
CA SER A 265 13.04 -19.44 -2.86
C SER A 265 13.33 -19.58 -1.35
N MET A 266 13.40 -18.46 -0.64
CA MET A 266 13.57 -18.42 0.81
C MET A 266 12.24 -18.57 1.57
N GLU A 267 11.08 -18.44 0.89
CA GLU A 267 9.76 -18.56 1.51
C GLU A 267 9.56 -19.99 2.00
N THR A 268 9.17 -20.14 3.26
CA THR A 268 8.88 -21.44 3.85
C THR A 268 7.62 -21.42 4.71
N ARG A 269 6.87 -22.53 4.66
CA ARG A 269 5.75 -22.80 5.57
C ARG A 269 6.16 -23.66 6.77
N ASN A 270 7.38 -24.22 6.74
CA ASN A 270 7.91 -25.00 7.85
C ASN A 270 8.41 -24.03 8.93
N ARG A 271 7.72 -24.02 10.08
CA ARG A 271 8.06 -23.16 11.22
C ARG A 271 9.44 -23.43 11.81
N ASP A 272 9.92 -24.67 11.74
CA ASP A 272 11.24 -25.07 12.27
C ASP A 272 12.39 -24.47 11.44
N LYS A 273 12.09 -24.04 10.22
CA LYS A 273 13.05 -23.35 9.34
C LYS A 273 13.00 -21.83 9.44
N LEU A 274 12.06 -21.29 10.20
CA LEU A 274 11.94 -19.84 10.44
C LEU A 274 12.80 -19.46 11.64
N CYS A 275 13.32 -18.24 11.60
CA CYS A 275 14.05 -17.69 12.74
C CYS A 275 13.11 -17.48 13.94
N ASP A 276 13.59 -17.83 15.13
CA ASP A 276 12.90 -17.49 16.39
C ASP A 276 13.12 -16.00 16.70
N LEU A 277 12.26 -15.16 16.13
CA LEU A 277 12.33 -13.71 16.24
C LEU A 277 11.80 -13.24 17.59
N ILE A 278 12.62 -12.48 18.32
CA ILE A 278 12.25 -11.73 19.52
C ILE A 278 12.00 -10.27 19.14
N TYR A 279 10.73 -9.84 19.19
CA TYR A 279 10.35 -8.48 18.90
C TYR A 279 9.11 -8.07 19.71
N ASP A 280 9.28 -7.13 20.63
CA ASP A 280 8.19 -6.62 21.46
C ASP A 280 8.39 -5.13 21.76
N ARG A 281 7.48 -4.30 21.26
CA ARG A 281 7.46 -2.86 21.47
C ARG A 281 6.81 -2.44 22.78
N THR A 282 6.16 -3.36 23.48
CA THR A 282 5.32 -3.03 24.63
C THR A 282 6.06 -3.18 25.97
N MET A 283 7.05 -4.07 26.04
CA MET A 283 7.78 -4.35 27.27
C MET A 283 8.67 -3.19 27.71
N PHE A 284 9.60 -2.77 26.88
CA PHE A 284 10.61 -1.76 27.19
C PHE A 284 10.53 -0.59 26.20
N GLY A 285 9.43 0.18 26.25
CA GLY A 285 9.34 1.42 25.48
C GLY A 285 10.16 2.54 26.12
N SER A 286 10.69 3.45 25.29
CA SER A 286 11.41 4.64 25.79
C SER A 286 10.54 5.61 26.61
N ASP A 287 9.22 5.44 26.55
CA ASP A 287 8.18 6.18 27.27
C ASP A 287 7.75 5.53 28.61
N LYS A 288 8.31 4.38 28.96
CA LYS A 288 7.89 3.62 30.14
C LYS A 288 8.62 4.09 31.40
N LYS A 289 7.89 4.18 32.52
CA LYS A 289 8.42 4.60 33.81
C LYS A 289 9.56 3.72 34.36
N TRP A 290 9.67 2.48 33.90
CA TRP A 290 10.76 1.55 34.26
C TRP A 290 11.92 1.56 33.26
N THR A 291 11.97 2.53 32.34
CA THR A 291 13.02 2.65 31.32
C THR A 291 13.63 4.05 31.36
N ASN A 292 14.95 4.16 31.33
CA ASN A 292 15.69 5.42 31.33
C ASN A 292 16.78 5.38 30.24
N GLN A 293 17.14 6.53 29.69
CA GLN A 293 18.21 6.66 28.71
C GLN A 293 19.59 6.51 29.34
N ASN A 294 19.75 6.95 30.60
CA ASN A 294 21.02 6.92 31.31
C ASN A 294 21.03 5.84 32.42
N PRO A 295 22.16 5.16 32.65
CA PRO A 295 22.28 4.23 33.74
C PRO A 295 22.29 4.95 35.11
N SER A 296 21.79 4.26 36.14
CA SER A 296 21.84 4.69 37.51
C SER A 296 21.82 3.49 38.47
N SER A 297 21.90 3.70 39.78
CA SER A 297 21.73 2.63 40.77
C SER A 297 20.35 1.96 40.66
N GLU A 298 19.34 2.69 40.25
CA GLU A 298 17.99 2.20 40.01
C GLU A 298 17.87 1.55 38.62
N PHE A 299 18.31 2.22 37.56
CA PHE A 299 18.20 1.76 36.15
C PHE A 299 19.50 1.07 35.73
N LYS A 300 19.69 -0.18 36.14
CA LYS A 300 20.94 -0.93 35.97
C LYS A 300 20.92 -2.00 34.88
N TYR A 301 19.73 -2.42 34.38
CA TYR A 301 19.64 -3.48 33.39
C TYR A 301 19.70 -2.91 31.96
N PRO A 302 20.76 -3.25 31.20
CA PRO A 302 20.97 -2.64 29.88
C PRO A 302 19.99 -3.14 28.83
N LEU A 303 19.44 -2.21 28.02
CA LEU A 303 18.57 -2.44 26.91
C LEU A 303 19.24 -1.92 25.64
N ILE A 304 19.27 -2.70 24.58
CA ILE A 304 19.65 -2.21 23.25
C ILE A 304 18.44 -1.51 22.62
N HIS A 305 18.62 -0.23 22.27
CA HIS A 305 17.59 0.57 21.62
C HIS A 305 17.71 0.53 20.10
N SER A 306 18.92 0.63 19.58
CA SER A 306 19.18 0.58 18.13
C SER A 306 20.67 0.33 17.86
N THR A 307 20.97 -0.13 16.62
CA THR A 307 22.33 -0.48 16.20
C THR A 307 22.76 0.30 14.94
N PRO A 308 22.77 1.66 14.99
CA PRO A 308 23.14 2.49 13.84
C PRO A 308 24.65 2.39 13.52
N LYS A 309 25.08 2.90 12.36
CA LYS A 309 26.50 2.90 11.92
C LYS A 309 27.47 3.53 12.92
N LYS A 310 27.02 4.51 13.73
CA LYS A 310 27.82 5.21 14.73
C LYS A 310 28.00 4.45 16.06
N GLY A 311 27.52 3.22 16.16
CA GLY A 311 27.61 2.37 17.35
C GLY A 311 26.24 2.06 17.98
N VAL A 312 26.25 1.17 18.96
CA VAL A 312 25.03 0.70 19.63
C VAL A 312 24.51 1.79 20.57
N ARG A 313 23.21 2.01 20.57
CA ARG A 313 22.53 2.91 21.51
C ARG A 313 21.83 2.11 22.59
N TYR A 314 22.07 2.51 23.84
CA TYR A 314 21.53 1.84 25.02
C TYR A 314 20.43 2.67 25.69
N TYR A 315 19.55 1.97 26.37
CA TYR A 315 18.68 2.40 27.44
C TYR A 315 18.89 1.47 28.63
N TYR A 316 18.26 1.77 29.75
CA TYR A 316 18.39 0.98 30.96
C TYR A 316 17.05 0.78 31.63
N SER A 317 16.84 -0.39 32.24
CA SER A 317 15.63 -0.68 32.99
C SER A 317 15.94 -0.88 34.47
N ASN A 318 14.95 -0.57 35.32
CA ASN A 318 15.02 -0.91 36.74
C ASN A 318 14.49 -2.32 37.05
N THR A 319 13.96 -3.05 36.03
CA THR A 319 13.43 -4.37 36.20
C THR A 319 13.74 -5.26 34.97
N LEU A 320 13.89 -6.57 35.22
CA LEU A 320 14.02 -7.59 34.17
C LEU A 320 12.64 -8.01 33.60
N THR A 321 11.58 -7.88 34.41
CA THR A 321 10.22 -8.33 34.12
C THR A 321 9.23 -7.17 34.37
N PRO A 322 9.02 -6.28 33.40
CA PRO A 322 8.11 -5.16 33.59
C PRO A 322 6.66 -5.63 33.72
N PRO A 323 5.80 -4.86 34.43
CA PRO A 323 4.40 -5.23 34.66
C PRO A 323 3.54 -4.99 33.41
N VAL A 324 3.74 -5.81 32.39
CA VAL A 324 2.98 -5.77 31.14
C VAL A 324 2.14 -7.04 30.99
N ARG A 325 1.04 -6.95 30.24
CA ARG A 325 0.09 -8.05 30.05
C ARG A 325 0.73 -9.27 29.36
N ARG A 326 1.68 -9.05 28.46
CA ARG A 326 2.38 -10.09 27.71
C ARG A 326 3.87 -9.95 27.90
N HIS A 327 4.53 -11.02 28.28
CA HIS A 327 5.97 -11.07 28.46
C HIS A 327 6.62 -11.84 27.31
N THR A 328 7.61 -11.19 26.68
CA THR A 328 8.51 -11.82 25.73
C THR A 328 9.89 -11.94 26.42
N PRO A 329 10.41 -13.16 26.68
CA PRO A 329 11.72 -13.29 27.31
C PRO A 329 12.81 -12.62 26.50
N MET A 330 13.52 -11.65 27.11
CA MET A 330 14.62 -10.92 26.48
C MET A 330 15.92 -11.10 27.21
N PHE A 331 15.92 -11.04 28.54
CA PHE A 331 17.06 -11.33 29.39
C PHE A 331 17.20 -12.84 29.61
N GLY A 332 18.44 -13.32 29.84
CA GLY A 332 18.72 -14.75 30.03
C GLY A 332 18.55 -15.61 28.76
N VAL A 333 18.46 -14.98 27.58
CA VAL A 333 18.24 -15.66 26.30
C VAL A 333 19.38 -15.36 25.34
N SER A 334 20.06 -16.40 24.86
CA SER A 334 21.10 -16.27 23.83
C SER A 334 20.50 -15.80 22.52
N LYS A 335 21.05 -14.73 21.92
CA LYS A 335 20.47 -14.08 20.75
C LYS A 335 21.44 -13.20 19.99
N VAL A 336 21.09 -12.88 18.74
CA VAL A 336 21.74 -11.81 17.95
C VAL A 336 20.78 -10.64 17.83
N ILE A 337 21.16 -9.48 18.35
CA ILE A 337 20.35 -8.27 18.42
C ILE A 337 20.72 -7.32 17.29
N PHE A 338 19.73 -6.72 16.61
CA PHE A 338 19.94 -5.73 15.57
C PHE A 338 18.82 -4.68 15.56
N GLY A 339 19.12 -3.50 15.00
CA GLY A 339 18.18 -2.37 14.99
C GLY A 339 17.09 -2.53 13.94
N GLU A 340 15.87 -2.10 14.25
CA GLU A 340 14.74 -2.00 13.30
C GLU A 340 15.06 -1.08 12.10
N GLY A 341 15.88 -0.03 12.33
CA GLY A 341 16.32 0.90 11.27
C GLY A 341 17.48 0.40 10.42
N GLY A 342 17.94 -0.83 10.63
CA GLY A 342 19.03 -1.48 9.90
C GLY A 342 19.99 -2.23 10.81
N ALA A 343 20.55 -3.34 10.32
CA ALA A 343 21.48 -4.20 11.04
C ALA A 343 22.94 -3.74 10.82
N HIS A 344 23.28 -2.51 11.20
CA HIS A 344 24.60 -1.97 10.94
C HIS A 344 25.68 -2.44 11.94
N ASN A 345 25.31 -2.59 13.21
CA ASN A 345 26.18 -3.07 14.29
C ASN A 345 25.40 -4.12 15.11
N PRO A 346 25.14 -5.31 14.58
CA PRO A 346 24.46 -6.34 15.35
C PRO A 346 25.29 -6.76 16.55
N VAL A 347 24.64 -7.24 17.61
CA VAL A 347 25.28 -7.65 18.86
C VAL A 347 24.99 -9.12 19.12
N ILE A 348 26.04 -9.92 19.28
CA ILE A 348 25.92 -11.30 19.77
C ILE A 348 25.84 -11.26 21.30
N ASP A 349 24.75 -11.76 21.85
CA ASP A 349 24.47 -11.82 23.30
C ASP A 349 24.23 -13.27 23.71
N MET A 350 25.31 -14.02 23.93
CA MET A 350 25.22 -15.43 24.33
C MET A 350 24.81 -15.61 25.79
N GLU A 351 25.10 -14.62 26.63
CA GLU A 351 24.81 -14.66 28.07
C GLU A 351 23.39 -14.14 28.38
N GLY A 352 22.67 -13.59 27.39
CA GLY A 352 21.36 -12.99 27.63
C GLY A 352 21.39 -11.73 28.47
N LYS A 353 22.50 -10.97 28.40
CA LYS A 353 22.76 -9.77 29.18
C LYS A 353 21.85 -8.60 28.87
N TYR A 354 21.37 -8.51 27.62
CA TYR A 354 20.64 -7.36 27.11
C TYR A 354 19.15 -7.63 26.91
N GLY A 355 18.32 -6.71 27.40
CA GLY A 355 16.95 -6.55 26.89
C GLY A 355 16.94 -5.66 25.64
N MET A 356 15.74 -5.35 25.13
CA MET A 356 15.56 -4.52 23.92
C MET A 356 14.38 -3.58 24.09
N THR A 357 14.51 -2.37 23.55
CA THR A 357 13.35 -1.47 23.36
C THR A 357 12.72 -1.71 21.98
N GLY A 358 11.61 -1.00 21.69
CA GLY A 358 10.91 -1.11 20.40
C GLY A 358 11.69 -0.66 19.16
N GLY A 359 12.92 -0.20 19.30
CA GLY A 359 13.81 0.16 18.19
C GLY A 359 14.79 -0.96 17.77
N ALA A 360 14.76 -2.10 18.46
CA ALA A 360 15.58 -3.27 18.18
C ALA A 360 14.76 -4.56 18.15
N MET A 361 15.30 -5.57 17.49
CA MET A 361 14.79 -6.94 17.42
C MET A 361 15.95 -7.92 17.54
N ALA A 362 15.68 -9.17 17.83
CA ALA A 362 16.72 -10.19 17.91
C ALA A 362 16.24 -11.52 17.34
N ILE A 363 17.20 -12.34 16.95
CA ILE A 363 17.00 -13.75 16.59
C ILE A 363 17.61 -14.58 17.71
N ARG A 364 16.80 -15.47 18.29
CA ARG A 364 17.27 -16.43 19.29
C ARG A 364 18.22 -17.43 18.63
N VAL A 365 19.25 -17.85 19.37
CA VAL A 365 20.27 -18.78 18.89
C VAL A 365 20.55 -19.87 19.94
N ASN A 366 20.96 -21.05 19.48
CA ASN A 366 21.26 -22.18 20.32
C ASN A 366 22.78 -22.43 20.47
N SER A 367 23.60 -21.77 19.65
CA SER A 367 25.05 -21.95 19.67
C SER A 367 25.79 -20.69 19.21
N GLU A 368 27.03 -20.56 19.60
CA GLU A 368 27.92 -19.49 19.15
C GLU A 368 28.17 -19.56 17.63
N LYS A 369 28.21 -20.75 17.06
CA LYS A 369 28.34 -20.96 15.61
C LYS A 369 27.16 -20.34 14.86
N GLU A 370 25.96 -20.65 15.31
CA GLU A 370 24.71 -20.10 14.74
C GLU A 370 24.67 -18.57 14.89
N ALA A 371 25.05 -18.07 16.07
CA ALA A 371 25.12 -16.62 16.31
C ALA A 371 26.07 -15.91 15.35
N LYS A 372 27.25 -16.48 15.06
CA LYS A 372 28.21 -15.94 14.11
C LYS A 372 27.66 -16.00 12.67
N GLN A 373 26.98 -17.07 12.27
CA GLN A 373 26.36 -17.16 10.95
C GLN A 373 25.32 -16.06 10.76
N ILE A 374 24.40 -15.89 11.69
CA ILE A 374 23.38 -14.83 11.66
C ILE A 374 24.04 -13.44 11.67
N TYR A 375 25.03 -13.20 12.52
CA TYR A 375 25.75 -11.94 12.60
C TYR A 375 26.35 -11.53 11.25
N TYR A 376 27.08 -12.42 10.59
CA TYR A 376 27.69 -12.14 9.29
C TYR A 376 26.65 -12.00 8.17
N PHE A 377 25.58 -12.77 8.24
CA PHE A 377 24.47 -12.63 7.28
C PHE A 377 23.81 -11.25 7.40
N LEU A 378 23.51 -10.80 8.62
CA LEU A 378 22.91 -9.48 8.86
C LEU A 378 23.78 -8.32 8.34
N LEU A 379 25.10 -8.49 8.34
CA LEU A 379 26.06 -7.51 7.79
C LEU A 379 26.24 -7.63 6.27
N SER A 380 25.73 -8.68 5.64
CA SER A 380 25.98 -8.95 4.23
C SER A 380 25.23 -7.96 3.32
N PRO A 381 25.79 -7.66 2.13
CA PRO A 381 25.06 -6.90 1.11
C PRO A 381 23.75 -7.57 0.67
N MET A 382 23.68 -8.90 0.76
CA MET A 382 22.47 -9.66 0.40
C MET A 382 21.35 -9.39 1.39
N PHE A 383 21.61 -9.41 2.70
CA PHE A 383 20.58 -9.07 3.70
C PHE A 383 20.03 -7.66 3.50
N LYS A 384 20.91 -6.70 3.21
CA LYS A 384 20.47 -5.34 2.88
C LYS A 384 19.51 -5.31 1.68
N LYS A 385 19.85 -6.03 0.59
CA LYS A 385 18.97 -6.14 -0.60
C LYS A 385 17.63 -6.80 -0.26
N ILE A 386 17.64 -7.84 0.58
CA ILE A 386 16.41 -8.50 1.06
C ILE A 386 15.54 -7.53 1.86
N VAL A 387 16.15 -6.77 2.77
CA VAL A 387 15.43 -5.74 3.55
C VAL A 387 14.82 -4.69 2.62
N ASP A 388 15.55 -4.19 1.64
CA ASP A 388 15.06 -3.20 0.67
C ASP A 388 13.90 -3.77 -0.17
N ALA A 389 14.03 -5.04 -0.61
CA ALA A 389 12.97 -5.74 -1.34
C ALA A 389 11.69 -5.94 -0.49
N MET A 390 11.84 -6.22 0.80
CA MET A 390 10.71 -6.45 1.71
C MET A 390 10.15 -5.18 2.36
N SER A 391 10.83 -4.04 2.24
CA SER A 391 10.41 -2.75 2.80
C SER A 391 9.35 -2.08 1.91
N VAL A 392 8.11 -2.54 2.01
CA VAL A 392 7.01 -2.11 1.13
C VAL A 392 6.54 -0.67 1.38
N GLY A 393 6.70 -0.11 2.58
CA GLY A 393 6.12 1.21 2.87
C GLY A 393 6.94 2.11 3.80
N TYR A 394 8.10 1.65 4.35
CA TYR A 394 8.92 2.42 5.28
C TYR A 394 10.39 2.00 5.14
N PHE A 395 11.30 2.87 5.61
CA PHE A 395 12.75 2.61 5.67
C PHE A 395 13.18 1.62 6.78
N ARG A 396 12.23 0.95 7.42
CA ARG A 396 12.50 0.04 8.54
C ARG A 396 12.34 -1.41 8.10
N ILE A 397 13.13 -2.28 8.73
CA ILE A 397 12.98 -3.73 8.58
C ILE A 397 11.57 -4.11 9.03
N ASP A 398 10.78 -4.68 8.14
CA ASP A 398 9.47 -5.21 8.51
C ASP A 398 9.67 -6.57 9.17
N TRP A 399 9.51 -6.62 10.51
CA TRP A 399 9.68 -7.85 11.28
C TRP A 399 8.82 -9.03 10.79
N ARG A 400 7.72 -8.74 10.09
CA ARG A 400 6.83 -9.78 9.54
C ARG A 400 7.49 -10.61 8.44
N MET A 401 8.56 -10.11 7.79
CA MET A 401 9.32 -10.89 6.82
C MET A 401 9.85 -12.20 7.44
N PHE A 402 10.29 -12.16 8.71
CA PHE A 402 10.83 -13.32 9.42
C PHE A 402 9.80 -14.41 9.72
N LEU A 403 8.50 -14.12 9.54
CA LEU A 403 7.41 -15.11 9.64
C LEU A 403 7.25 -15.98 8.37
N TYR A 404 7.94 -15.64 7.29
CA TYR A 404 7.78 -16.30 5.99
C TYR A 404 9.09 -16.66 5.32
N ILE A 405 10.20 -16.01 5.68
CA ILE A 405 11.48 -16.17 5.01
C ILE A 405 12.48 -16.86 5.93
N ASN A 406 13.07 -17.98 5.44
CA ASN A 406 14.23 -18.59 6.06
C ASN A 406 15.48 -17.80 5.71
N ILE A 407 16.10 -17.16 6.69
CA ILE A 407 17.36 -16.40 6.50
C ILE A 407 18.61 -17.22 6.86
N LEU A 408 18.43 -18.48 7.26
CA LEU A 408 19.51 -19.39 7.67
C LEU A 408 19.91 -20.35 6.55
N LEU A 409 19.78 -19.94 5.29
CA LEU A 409 20.18 -20.73 4.12
C LEU A 409 21.69 -21.00 4.08
#